data_f400670257de664bcfc172e533b845e3
#
_entry.id   f400670257de664bcfc172e533b845e3
#
_cell.length_a   1.000
_cell.length_b   1.000
_cell.length_c   1.000
_cell.angle_alpha   90.00
_cell.angle_beta   90.00
_cell.angle_gamma   90.00
#
_symmetry.space_group_name_H-M   'P 1'
#
loop_
_entity.id
_entity.type
_entity.pdbx_description
1 polymer ?
#
loop_
_entity_poly.entity_id
_entity_poly.type
_entity_poly.pdbx_seq_one_letter_code
_entity_poly.pdbx_strand_id
1 'polypeptide(L)'
;MKSLNTFKSLLDIANKIIPSFRVIRFNSKVIDYELQNKTALLYIHLINDSNCDIEIRNISIVDNDKEYPVLLEPTLIKVEGGKAQYSPALPFQMNPRTSNYVYLIFRNYEGRSLEIDNLLSLKFQINRKELVINQFLPRKSYYLHNKRR
;
A
#
# COMPACT_ATOMS: atom_id res chain seq x y z
N MET A 1 16.47 9.49 -37.16
CA MET A 1 16.62 10.00 -35.79
C MET A 1 15.60 11.06 -35.45
N LYS A 2 15.25 11.96 -36.37
CA LYS A 2 14.20 12.95 -36.13
C LYS A 2 12.83 12.31 -35.80
N SER A 3 12.50 11.18 -36.45
CA SER A 3 11.25 10.46 -36.24
C SER A 3 11.15 9.85 -34.82
N LEU A 4 12.26 9.38 -34.25
CA LEU A 4 12.30 8.80 -32.93
C LEU A 4 12.07 9.88 -31.86
N ASN A 5 12.70 11.05 -32.01
CA ASN A 5 12.51 12.17 -31.10
C ASN A 5 11.09 12.71 -31.16
N THR A 6 10.51 12.76 -32.35
CA THR A 6 9.10 13.18 -32.52
C THR A 6 8.16 12.20 -31.83
N PHE A 7 8.42 10.90 -31.96
CA PHE A 7 7.59 9.87 -31.29
C PHE A 7 7.67 9.99 -29.78
N LYS A 8 8.86 10.17 -29.22
CA LYS A 8 9.03 10.38 -27.78
C LYS A 8 8.29 11.61 -27.29
N SER A 9 8.38 12.71 -28.03
CA SER A 9 7.68 13.95 -27.68
C SER A 9 6.17 13.78 -27.69
N LEU A 10 5.63 13.07 -28.69
CA LEU A 10 4.19 12.77 -28.74
C LEU A 10 3.76 11.87 -27.59
N LEU A 11 4.56 10.88 -27.24
CA LEU A 11 4.27 9.98 -26.12
C LEU A 11 4.29 10.75 -24.80
N ASP A 12 5.24 11.63 -24.59
CA ASP A 12 5.32 12.48 -23.39
C ASP A 12 4.12 13.41 -23.27
N ILE A 13 3.69 14.00 -24.39
CA ILE A 13 2.49 14.86 -24.40
C ILE A 13 1.26 14.02 -24.07
N ALA A 14 1.11 12.86 -24.67
CA ALA A 14 0.00 11.96 -24.39
C ALA A 14 -0.04 11.54 -22.90
N ASN A 15 1.12 11.22 -22.32
CA ASN A 15 1.22 10.87 -20.90
C ASN A 15 0.85 12.02 -19.98
N LYS A 16 1.10 13.27 -20.38
CA LYS A 16 0.71 14.45 -19.59
C LYS A 16 -0.76 14.79 -19.73
N ILE A 17 -1.32 14.66 -20.93
CA ILE A 17 -2.69 15.07 -21.23
C ILE A 17 -3.69 13.95 -20.88
N ILE A 18 -3.33 12.70 -21.13
CA ILE A 18 -4.22 11.56 -20.93
C ILE A 18 -3.62 10.63 -19.87
N PRO A 19 -4.00 10.81 -18.58
CA PRO A 19 -3.46 9.99 -17.48
C PRO A 19 -3.62 8.49 -17.68
N SER A 20 -4.63 8.05 -18.46
CA SER A 20 -4.85 6.63 -18.76
C SER A 20 -3.72 5.98 -19.56
N PHE A 21 -2.90 6.76 -20.27
CA PHE A 21 -1.74 6.26 -20.97
C PHE A 21 -0.50 6.10 -20.09
N ARG A 22 -0.53 6.64 -18.88
CA ARG A 22 0.59 6.49 -17.95
C ARG A 22 0.68 5.05 -17.47
N VAL A 23 1.84 4.45 -17.63
CA VAL A 23 2.09 3.11 -17.11
C VAL A 23 2.41 3.24 -15.63
N ILE A 24 1.54 2.69 -14.80
CA ILE A 24 1.74 2.67 -13.36
C ILE A 24 2.51 1.40 -13.00
N ARG A 25 3.68 1.58 -12.41
CA ARG A 25 4.50 0.52 -11.83
C ARG A 25 4.56 0.73 -10.33
N PHE A 26 3.65 0.10 -9.64
CA PHE A 26 3.51 0.21 -8.20
C PHE A 26 3.60 -1.17 -7.58
N ASN A 27 4.29 -1.25 -6.45
CA ASN A 27 4.34 -2.46 -5.66
C ASN A 27 4.27 -2.12 -4.18
N SER A 28 3.86 -3.10 -3.40
CA SER A 28 3.83 -3.00 -1.95
C SER A 28 4.35 -4.29 -1.33
N LYS A 29 5.05 -4.14 -0.21
CA LYS A 29 5.54 -5.28 0.55
C LYS A 29 5.24 -5.04 2.02
N VAL A 30 4.52 -5.97 2.64
CA VAL A 30 4.30 -5.93 4.08
C VAL A 30 5.57 -6.38 4.78
N ILE A 31 6.12 -5.49 5.60
CA ILE A 31 7.35 -5.74 6.36
C ILE A 31 7.02 -6.41 7.68
N ASP A 32 5.96 -5.94 8.32
CA ASP A 32 5.50 -6.47 9.60
C ASP A 32 4.00 -6.27 9.73
N TYR A 33 3.37 -7.04 10.57
CA TYR A 33 1.94 -6.89 10.83
C TYR A 33 1.62 -7.33 12.26
N GLU A 34 0.53 -6.76 12.75
CA GLU A 34 -0.01 -7.12 14.05
C GLU A 34 -1.53 -7.17 13.92
N LEU A 35 -2.12 -8.26 14.39
CA LEU A 35 -3.57 -8.43 14.44
C LEU A 35 -3.99 -8.57 15.87
N GLN A 36 -4.80 -7.61 16.37
CA GLN A 36 -5.27 -7.59 17.73
C GLN A 36 -6.68 -7.00 17.79
N ASN A 37 -7.61 -7.73 18.41
CA ASN A 37 -8.99 -7.27 18.59
C ASN A 37 -9.65 -6.80 17.30
N LYS A 38 -9.52 -7.59 16.23
CA LYS A 38 -10.06 -7.29 14.89
C LYS A 38 -9.50 -6.01 14.28
N THR A 39 -8.37 -5.54 14.77
CA THR A 39 -7.65 -4.43 14.17
C THR A 39 -6.34 -4.93 13.61
N ALA A 40 -6.12 -4.68 12.33
CA ALA A 40 -4.86 -5.01 11.67
C ALA A 40 -4.01 -3.76 11.55
N LEU A 41 -2.78 -3.86 12.02
CA LEU A 41 -1.76 -2.83 11.83
C LEU A 41 -0.71 -3.42 10.88
N LEU A 42 -0.52 -2.78 9.75
CA LEU A 42 0.47 -3.19 8.76
C LEU A 42 1.58 -2.16 8.68
N TYR A 43 2.82 -2.62 8.75
CA TYR A 43 3.98 -1.82 8.38
C TYR A 43 4.37 -2.22 6.97
N ILE A 44 4.26 -1.30 6.03
CA ILE A 44 4.31 -1.63 4.61
C ILE A 44 5.28 -0.71 3.87
N HIS A 45 6.00 -1.30 2.93
CA HIS A 45 6.87 -0.59 2.00
C HIS A 45 6.11 -0.37 0.70
N LEU A 46 5.82 0.88 0.37
CA LEU A 46 5.16 1.28 -0.86
C LEU A 46 6.21 1.76 -1.85
N ILE A 47 6.16 1.25 -3.07
CA ILE A 47 7.16 1.54 -4.08
C ILE A 47 6.46 2.07 -5.33
N ASN A 48 6.76 3.32 -5.69
CA ASN A 48 6.37 3.89 -6.97
C ASN A 48 7.56 3.84 -7.93
N ASP A 49 7.57 2.83 -8.78
CA ASP A 49 8.60 2.66 -9.82
C ASP A 49 8.12 3.20 -11.17
N SER A 50 7.15 4.06 -11.16
CA SER A 50 6.60 4.73 -12.34
C SER A 50 7.42 5.97 -12.69
N ASN A 51 7.29 6.41 -13.94
CA ASN A 51 7.88 7.68 -14.40
C ASN A 51 7.00 8.89 -14.10
N CYS A 52 5.93 8.72 -13.36
CA CYS A 52 4.98 9.78 -13.03
C CYS A 52 4.61 9.73 -11.56
N ASP A 53 4.09 10.84 -11.05
CA ASP A 53 3.48 10.90 -9.75
C ASP A 53 2.26 9.98 -9.70
N ILE A 54 2.05 9.34 -8.57
CA ILE A 54 0.83 8.59 -8.31
C ILE A 54 0.14 9.16 -7.08
N GLU A 55 -1.19 9.09 -7.09
CA GLU A 55 -2.00 9.43 -5.94
C GLU A 55 -2.66 8.16 -5.43
N ILE A 56 -2.33 7.79 -4.20
CA ILE A 56 -2.98 6.66 -3.54
C ILE A 56 -4.21 7.20 -2.82
N ARG A 57 -5.39 6.85 -3.35
CA ARG A 57 -6.66 7.39 -2.88
C ARG A 57 -7.30 6.54 -1.80
N ASN A 58 -7.12 5.23 -1.89
CA ASN A 58 -7.65 4.31 -0.91
C ASN A 58 -6.87 3.00 -0.92
N ILE A 59 -6.90 2.33 0.20
CA ILE A 59 -6.29 1.01 0.38
C ILE A 59 -7.28 0.17 1.17
N SER A 60 -7.52 -1.07 0.73
CA SER A 60 -8.40 -2.00 1.42
C SER A 60 -7.77 -3.37 1.52
N ILE A 61 -8.04 -4.08 2.60
CA ILE A 61 -7.79 -5.52 2.64
C ILE A 61 -8.99 -6.21 1.99
N VAL A 62 -8.72 -7.12 1.06
CA VAL A 62 -9.76 -7.93 0.42
C VAL A 62 -9.67 -9.34 0.98
N ASP A 63 -10.75 -9.83 1.58
CA ASP A 63 -10.81 -11.15 2.18
C ASP A 63 -12.21 -11.73 1.99
N ASN A 64 -12.30 -12.83 1.24
CA ASN A 64 -13.57 -13.54 0.98
C ASN A 64 -14.69 -12.60 0.50
N ASP A 65 -14.44 -11.83 -0.54
CA ASP A 65 -15.37 -10.88 -1.15
C ASP A 65 -15.76 -9.69 -0.26
N LYS A 66 -15.13 -9.57 0.90
CA LYS A 66 -15.29 -8.41 1.76
C LYS A 66 -14.09 -7.49 1.63
N GLU A 67 -14.36 -6.20 1.70
CA GLU A 67 -13.32 -5.18 1.70
C GLU A 67 -13.30 -4.47 3.04
N TYR A 68 -12.10 -4.29 3.56
CA TYR A 68 -11.87 -3.60 4.82
C TYR A 68 -11.02 -2.38 4.53
N PRO A 69 -11.63 -1.18 4.52
CA PRO A 69 -10.88 0.02 4.16
C PRO A 69 -9.91 0.44 5.26
N VAL A 70 -8.82 1.05 4.82
CA VAL A 70 -7.86 1.67 5.72
C VAL A 70 -8.46 2.90 6.40
N LEU A 71 -7.98 3.24 7.60
CA LEU A 71 -8.28 4.53 8.21
C LEU A 71 -7.67 5.65 7.36
N LEU A 72 -8.50 6.60 6.95
CA LEU A 72 -8.09 7.69 6.06
C LEU A 72 -7.44 8.86 6.80
N GLU A 73 -7.69 8.97 8.10
CA GLU A 73 -7.16 10.05 8.92
C GLU A 73 -5.90 9.60 9.65
N PRO A 74 -4.91 10.49 9.80
CA PRO A 74 -3.71 10.17 10.56
C PRO A 74 -4.04 9.75 11.99
N THR A 75 -3.51 8.62 12.40
CA THR A 75 -3.74 8.06 13.72
C THR A 75 -2.40 7.73 14.36
N LEU A 76 -2.24 8.07 15.62
CA LEU A 76 -1.02 7.80 16.36
C LEU A 76 -0.81 6.29 16.51
N ILE A 77 0.34 5.81 16.05
CA ILE A 77 0.73 4.41 16.12
C ILE A 77 1.60 4.16 17.36
N LYS A 78 2.68 4.92 17.47
CA LYS A 78 3.64 4.78 18.56
C LYS A 78 4.46 6.04 18.73
N VAL A 79 5.07 6.17 19.91
CA VAL A 79 6.08 7.19 20.18
C VAL A 79 7.39 6.46 20.46
N GLU A 80 8.42 6.79 19.69
CA GLU A 80 9.73 6.15 19.82
C GLU A 80 10.82 7.21 19.74
N GLY A 81 11.69 7.24 20.74
CA GLY A 81 12.77 8.23 20.79
C GLY A 81 12.30 9.68 20.81
N GLY A 82 11.16 9.94 21.43
CA GLY A 82 10.55 11.28 21.45
C GLY A 82 9.85 11.68 20.16
N LYS A 83 9.80 10.80 19.15
CA LYS A 83 9.11 11.04 17.89
C LYS A 83 7.83 10.23 17.81
N ALA A 84 6.72 10.90 17.53
CA ALA A 84 5.45 10.25 17.28
C ALA A 84 5.37 9.77 15.84
N GLN A 85 4.90 8.54 15.64
CA GLN A 85 4.64 7.98 14.32
C GLN A 85 3.15 7.84 14.11
N TYR A 86 2.69 8.31 12.96
CA TYR A 86 1.28 8.30 12.57
C TYR A 86 1.08 7.50 11.31
N SER A 87 -0.11 6.94 11.17
CA SER A 87 -0.55 6.47 9.86
C SER A 87 -0.73 7.67 8.92
N PRO A 88 -0.54 7.48 7.60
CA PRO A 88 -0.67 8.59 6.66
C PRO A 88 -2.12 9.01 6.48
N ALA A 89 -2.32 10.29 6.15
CA ALA A 89 -3.59 10.74 5.62
C ALA A 89 -3.74 10.25 4.18
N LEU A 90 -4.93 9.80 3.80
CA LEU A 90 -5.25 9.48 2.42
C LEU A 90 -6.27 10.49 1.89
N PRO A 91 -6.16 10.89 0.61
CA PRO A 91 -5.15 10.47 -0.35
C PRO A 91 -3.77 11.07 -0.09
N PHE A 92 -2.72 10.38 -0.52
CA PHE A 92 -1.38 10.94 -0.52
C PHE A 92 -0.66 10.66 -1.83
N GLN A 93 0.30 11.51 -2.16
CA GLN A 93 1.04 11.42 -3.41
C GLN A 93 2.43 10.82 -3.20
N MET A 94 2.87 10.07 -4.18
CA MET A 94 4.25 9.57 -4.27
C MET A 94 4.87 10.06 -5.57
N ASN A 95 6.04 10.67 -5.44
CA ASN A 95 6.82 11.13 -6.59
C ASN A 95 7.33 9.94 -7.41
N PRO A 96 7.72 10.18 -8.69
CA PRO A 96 8.29 9.12 -9.52
C PRO A 96 9.52 8.50 -8.86
N ARG A 97 9.63 7.17 -8.97
CA ARG A 97 10.79 6.40 -8.51
C ARG A 97 11.15 6.66 -7.06
N THR A 98 10.14 6.73 -6.22
CA THR A 98 10.30 6.86 -4.77
C THR A 98 9.65 5.70 -4.04
N SER A 99 10.04 5.53 -2.79
CA SER A 99 9.42 4.56 -1.91
C SER A 99 9.22 5.16 -0.53
N ASN A 100 8.20 4.67 0.17
CA ASN A 100 7.87 5.10 1.52
C ASN A 100 7.53 3.90 2.38
N TYR A 101 7.91 3.96 3.65
CA TYR A 101 7.45 3.03 4.67
C TYR A 101 6.33 3.71 5.45
N VAL A 102 5.18 3.05 5.54
CA VAL A 102 4.01 3.60 6.21
C VAL A 102 3.36 2.57 7.11
N TYR A 103 2.64 3.05 8.12
CA TYR A 103 1.77 2.23 8.95
C TYR A 103 0.34 2.41 8.47
N LEU A 104 -0.36 1.30 8.24
CA LEU A 104 -1.76 1.29 7.83
C LEU A 104 -2.59 0.57 8.89
N ILE A 105 -3.75 1.14 9.20
CA ILE A 105 -4.65 0.58 10.21
C ILE A 105 -5.96 0.18 9.52
N PHE A 106 -6.36 -1.07 9.74
CA PHE A 106 -7.63 -1.59 9.24
C PHE A 106 -8.45 -2.09 10.43
N ARG A 107 -9.65 -1.55 10.60
CA ARG A 107 -10.56 -1.94 11.66
C ARG A 107 -11.57 -2.98 11.18
N ASN A 108 -12.09 -3.76 12.13
CA ASN A 108 -13.11 -4.78 11.88
C ASN A 108 -12.65 -5.88 10.93
N TYR A 109 -11.36 -6.10 10.84
CA TYR A 109 -10.79 -7.18 10.03
C TYR A 109 -10.59 -8.43 10.89
N GLU A 110 -11.24 -9.53 10.50
CA GLU A 110 -11.18 -10.77 11.27
C GLU A 110 -9.89 -11.56 11.06
N GLY A 111 -9.22 -11.37 9.93
CA GLY A 111 -7.92 -11.96 9.69
C GLY A 111 -7.94 -13.45 9.35
N ARG A 112 -9.07 -13.98 8.87
CA ARG A 112 -9.20 -15.42 8.61
C ARG A 112 -8.22 -15.95 7.59
N SER A 113 -8.10 -15.28 6.45
CA SER A 113 -7.15 -15.69 5.41
C SER A 113 -5.71 -15.56 5.88
N LEU A 114 -5.43 -14.58 6.70
CA LEU A 114 -4.10 -14.37 7.26
C LEU A 114 -3.75 -15.47 8.27
N GLU A 115 -4.70 -15.86 9.10
CA GLU A 115 -4.49 -16.93 10.09
C GLU A 115 -4.37 -18.31 9.47
N ILE A 116 -5.19 -18.63 8.48
CA ILE A 116 -5.27 -19.95 7.87
C ILE A 116 -4.18 -20.12 6.80
N ASP A 117 -4.16 -19.21 5.82
CA ASP A 117 -3.34 -19.33 4.63
C ASP A 117 -2.12 -18.43 4.64
N ASN A 118 -2.00 -17.59 5.64
CA ASN A 118 -0.95 -16.55 5.71
C ASN A 118 -0.95 -15.65 4.47
N LEU A 119 -2.12 -15.46 3.90
CA LEU A 119 -2.35 -14.71 2.67
C LEU A 119 -2.93 -13.36 2.99
N LEU A 120 -2.40 -12.33 2.35
CA LEU A 120 -2.93 -10.97 2.41
C LEU A 120 -3.11 -10.44 1.01
N SER A 121 -4.30 -9.94 0.73
CA SER A 121 -4.61 -9.25 -0.52
C SER A 121 -4.93 -7.80 -0.22
N LEU A 122 -4.17 -6.90 -0.81
CA LEU A 122 -4.38 -5.46 -0.67
C LEU A 122 -4.85 -4.88 -1.99
N LYS A 123 -5.91 -4.11 -1.94
CA LYS A 123 -6.45 -3.39 -3.09
C LYS A 123 -6.10 -1.92 -2.94
N PHE A 124 -5.43 -1.38 -3.93
CA PHE A 124 -5.03 0.02 -3.97
C PHE A 124 -5.84 0.75 -5.04
N GLN A 125 -6.41 1.87 -4.67
CA GLN A 125 -6.91 2.84 -5.64
C GLN A 125 -5.81 3.84 -5.94
N ILE A 126 -5.22 3.74 -7.13
CA ILE A 126 -4.13 4.60 -7.57
C ILE A 126 -4.61 5.40 -8.77
N ASN A 127 -4.66 6.72 -8.61
CA ASN A 127 -5.28 7.61 -9.60
C ASN A 127 -6.72 7.15 -9.86
N ARG A 128 -7.02 6.68 -11.06
CA ARG A 128 -8.34 6.15 -11.43
C ARG A 128 -8.36 4.64 -11.64
N LYS A 129 -7.30 3.96 -11.23
CA LYS A 129 -7.14 2.52 -11.44
C LYS A 129 -7.16 1.78 -10.12
N GLU A 130 -7.58 0.52 -10.17
CA GLU A 130 -7.49 -0.39 -9.05
C GLU A 130 -6.40 -1.41 -9.31
N LEU A 131 -5.62 -1.69 -8.29
CA LEU A 131 -4.56 -2.68 -8.34
C LEU A 131 -4.68 -3.57 -7.11
N VAL A 132 -4.72 -4.87 -7.33
CA VAL A 132 -4.73 -5.85 -6.24
C VAL A 132 -3.38 -6.53 -6.17
N ILE A 133 -2.77 -6.51 -5.00
CA ILE A 133 -1.50 -7.18 -4.75
C ILE A 133 -1.74 -8.27 -3.72
N ASN A 134 -1.51 -9.51 -4.15
CA ASN A 134 -1.61 -10.68 -3.29
C ASN A 134 -0.22 -11.04 -2.79
N GLN A 135 -0.10 -11.31 -1.51
CA GLN A 135 1.18 -11.68 -0.94
C GLN A 135 1.01 -12.67 0.20
N PHE A 136 1.93 -13.62 0.27
CA PHE A 136 2.05 -14.51 1.41
C PHE A 136 3.05 -13.90 2.38
N LEU A 137 2.64 -13.80 3.64
CA LEU A 137 3.49 -13.25 4.68
C LEU A 137 4.21 -14.37 5.41
N PRO A 138 5.44 -14.14 5.88
CA PRO A 138 6.09 -15.12 6.73
C PRO A 138 5.29 -15.26 8.03
N ARG A 139 5.05 -16.51 8.44
CA ARG A 139 4.35 -16.76 9.71
C ARG A 139 5.19 -16.24 10.85
N LYS A 140 4.54 -15.52 11.76
CA LYS A 140 5.20 -15.10 12.98
C LYS A 140 5.48 -16.31 13.85
N SER A 141 6.65 -16.31 14.48
CA SER A 141 7.03 -17.40 15.35
C SER A 141 6.06 -17.49 16.53
N TYR A 142 5.43 -18.65 16.68
CA TYR A 142 4.53 -18.93 17.80
C TYR A 142 5.25 -18.78 19.13
N TYR A 143 6.52 -19.14 19.20
CA TYR A 143 7.34 -19.00 20.37
C TYR A 143 7.50 -17.56 20.82
N LEU A 144 7.72 -16.64 19.88
CA LEU A 144 7.83 -15.22 20.18
C LEU A 144 6.51 -14.64 20.68
N HIS A 145 5.40 -15.08 20.13
CA HIS A 145 4.07 -14.68 20.61
C HIS A 145 3.81 -15.11 22.04
N ASN A 146 4.18 -16.32 22.37
CA ASN A 146 3.99 -16.83 23.73
C ASN A 146 4.87 -16.15 24.76
N LYS A 147 6.06 -15.74 24.38
CA LYS A 147 6.95 -15.00 25.26
C LYS A 147 6.44 -13.60 25.63
N ARG A 148 5.65 -13.01 24.77
CA ARG A 148 5.07 -11.67 24.99
C ARG A 148 3.83 -11.68 25.86
N ARG A 149 3.36 -12.84 26.16
CA ARG A 149 2.24 -13.05 27.08
C ARG A 149 2.77 -13.30 28.48
#